data_515270f6df6d4c8988bf9eb92d686c19
#
_entry.id   515270f6df6d4c8988bf9eb92d686c19
#
_cell.length_a   1.000
_cell.length_b   1.000
_cell.length_c   1.000
_cell.angle_alpha   90.00
_cell.angle_beta   90.00
_cell.angle_gamma   90.00
#
_symmetry.space_group_name_H-M   'P 1'
#
loop_
_entity.id
_entity.type
_entity.pdbx_description
1 polymer ?
#
loop_
_entity_poly.entity_id
_entity_poly.type
_entity_poly.pdbx_seq_one_letter_code
_entity_poly.pdbx_strand_id
1 'polypeptide(L)'
;MLGTAWAVFPAEGVRVGGKRLRFASYAGRLRDAAERKVDVDSVLNTLDGRFAMQADTLAFYRQFFYENPDRIYLPEDDYTFFDPVFRAFERARREGKTVRVAHYGDSQIELDRISSNLREALQTRFGGRGTGMFPALTTTPMASVSHYASGGFISYTMFGDSTTRRAGHRRYGPLAQVTGFNGNGTVNLRAQKQKSTLEHVRSFQSVSILYGRASDDFTVTVQSDTLKPRSLTRSKDGVTWTTWTFNRPVEKATLKMNGSAEIYGLSTDGTAGVTVDNIPMRGSTGHILTRIDKDLMKASFDLDGTRLVILQFGGNFVPAARSTKAISGYMDDVREQIAYYREVAPDAKILFIGPSDMASSTEDGRIVSYRRLPELVDSLKAVSLASGAAYWDLYRMMGGQNSMAQWVRHSPAYAGPDYVHFTPAGAKVVGETLSRSFLTYYDFYDLRKTLPAAAVQQRMGR
;
A
#
# COMPACT_ATOMS: atom_id res chain seq x y z
N MET A 1 -32.09 -35.44 -11.05
CA MET A 1 -32.63 -35.54 -12.43
C MET A 1 -32.36 -34.36 -13.36
N LEU A 2 -31.73 -33.26 -12.92
CA LEU A 2 -31.33 -32.12 -13.81
C LEU A 2 -29.95 -32.32 -14.46
N GLY A 3 -29.08 -33.18 -13.93
CA GLY A 3 -27.73 -33.37 -14.45
C GLY A 3 -27.61 -34.22 -15.71
N THR A 4 -28.58 -35.06 -16.01
CA THR A 4 -28.57 -35.97 -17.16
C THR A 4 -29.18 -35.35 -18.42
N ALA A 5 -30.01 -34.32 -18.30
CA ALA A 5 -30.60 -33.62 -19.45
C ALA A 5 -29.55 -32.79 -20.22
N TRP A 6 -28.43 -32.44 -19.61
CA TRP A 6 -27.36 -31.62 -20.19
C TRP A 6 -26.41 -32.36 -21.14
N ALA A 7 -26.38 -33.68 -21.06
CA ALA A 7 -25.51 -34.52 -21.88
C ALA A 7 -26.15 -34.97 -23.22
N VAL A 8 -27.45 -34.77 -23.40
CA VAL A 8 -28.22 -35.36 -24.53
C VAL A 8 -28.62 -34.34 -25.58
N PHE A 9 -28.51 -33.04 -25.33
CA PHE A 9 -28.94 -32.03 -26.35
C PHE A 9 -27.78 -31.50 -27.16
N PRO A 10 -27.90 -31.46 -28.50
CA PRO A 10 -26.84 -30.96 -29.35
C PRO A 10 -26.60 -29.46 -29.14
N ALA A 11 -25.33 -29.04 -29.22
CA ALA A 11 -24.88 -27.65 -29.00
C ALA A 11 -25.60 -26.63 -29.90
N GLU A 12 -26.15 -27.10 -31.02
CA GLU A 12 -26.83 -26.29 -32.05
C GLU A 12 -28.31 -26.04 -31.69
N GLY A 13 -28.84 -26.69 -30.65
CA GLY A 13 -30.21 -26.54 -30.19
C GLY A 13 -31.20 -27.47 -30.95
N VAL A 14 -32.41 -27.59 -30.42
CA VAL A 14 -33.47 -28.42 -30.99
C VAL A 14 -34.59 -27.54 -31.52
N ARG A 15 -35.14 -27.88 -32.69
CA ARG A 15 -36.31 -27.21 -33.25
C ARG A 15 -37.60 -27.82 -32.70
N VAL A 16 -38.43 -27.00 -32.04
CA VAL A 16 -39.74 -27.37 -31.53
C VAL A 16 -40.72 -26.28 -31.97
N GLY A 17 -41.77 -26.67 -32.68
CA GLY A 17 -42.83 -25.78 -33.13
C GLY A 17 -42.34 -24.57 -33.96
N GLY A 18 -41.38 -24.79 -34.87
CA GLY A 18 -40.87 -23.74 -35.74
C GLY A 18 -39.86 -22.77 -35.09
N LYS A 19 -39.67 -22.86 -33.75
CA LYS A 19 -38.67 -22.05 -33.02
C LYS A 19 -37.46 -22.89 -32.66
N ARG A 20 -36.27 -22.35 -32.74
CA ARG A 20 -35.00 -22.99 -32.36
C ARG A 20 -34.73 -22.66 -30.88
N LEU A 21 -34.85 -23.69 -30.04
CA LEU A 21 -34.46 -23.59 -28.62
C LEU A 21 -32.98 -23.94 -28.49
N ARG A 22 -32.15 -23.00 -28.08
CA ARG A 22 -30.73 -23.22 -27.77
C ARG A 22 -30.57 -23.41 -26.29
N PHE A 23 -30.02 -24.53 -25.90
CA PHE A 23 -29.62 -24.77 -24.51
C PHE A 23 -28.16 -24.41 -24.36
N ALA A 24 -27.82 -23.61 -23.36
CA ALA A 24 -26.43 -23.30 -23.04
C ALA A 24 -25.73 -24.59 -22.59
N SER A 25 -24.94 -25.22 -23.47
CA SER A 25 -24.23 -26.45 -23.12
C SER A 25 -23.08 -26.14 -22.13
N TYR A 26 -22.83 -27.03 -21.18
CA TYR A 26 -21.69 -26.94 -20.27
C TYR A 26 -20.36 -26.88 -21.02
N ALA A 27 -20.23 -27.63 -22.14
CA ALA A 27 -19.06 -27.60 -23.01
C ALA A 27 -18.90 -26.27 -23.79
N GLY A 28 -20.01 -25.60 -24.16
CA GLY A 28 -19.98 -24.24 -24.72
C GLY A 28 -19.50 -23.23 -23.68
N ARG A 29 -20.01 -23.32 -22.47
CA ARG A 29 -19.58 -22.44 -21.34
C ARG A 29 -18.11 -22.66 -20.97
N LEU A 30 -17.62 -23.88 -21.00
CA LEU A 30 -16.21 -24.19 -20.77
C LEU A 30 -15.31 -23.64 -21.90
N ARG A 31 -15.77 -23.68 -23.16
CA ARG A 31 -15.05 -23.07 -24.30
C ARG A 31 -15.04 -21.55 -24.20
N ASP A 32 -16.19 -20.91 -23.98
CA ASP A 32 -16.26 -19.45 -23.79
C ASP A 32 -15.43 -18.99 -22.58
N ALA A 33 -15.36 -19.80 -21.52
CA ALA A 33 -14.49 -19.53 -20.38
C ALA A 33 -13.00 -19.78 -20.69
N ALA A 34 -12.69 -20.74 -21.58
CA ALA A 34 -11.32 -21.00 -22.01
C ALA A 34 -10.80 -19.94 -23.00
N GLU A 35 -11.66 -19.45 -23.90
CA GLU A 35 -11.31 -18.37 -24.86
C GLU A 35 -11.12 -17.01 -24.16
N ARG A 36 -11.63 -16.85 -22.91
CA ARG A 36 -11.47 -15.64 -22.11
C ARG A 36 -10.53 -15.83 -20.93
N LYS A 37 -9.74 -16.88 -20.90
CA LYS A 37 -8.74 -17.09 -19.86
C LYS A 37 -7.64 -16.04 -20.02
N VAL A 38 -7.49 -15.20 -18.99
CA VAL A 38 -6.24 -14.49 -18.75
C VAL A 38 -5.23 -15.52 -18.27
N ASP A 39 -4.14 -15.71 -19.00
CA ASP A 39 -3.02 -16.53 -18.53
C ASP A 39 -2.23 -15.73 -17.49
N VAL A 40 -2.63 -15.92 -16.23
CA VAL A 40 -2.02 -15.22 -15.08
C VAL A 40 -0.53 -15.54 -14.99
N ASP A 41 -0.14 -16.80 -15.22
CA ASP A 41 1.27 -17.18 -15.18
C ASP A 41 2.07 -16.53 -16.30
N SER A 42 1.51 -16.42 -17.52
CA SER A 42 2.13 -15.66 -18.60
C SER A 42 2.26 -14.18 -18.26
N VAL A 43 1.22 -13.57 -17.69
CA VAL A 43 1.28 -12.18 -17.21
C VAL A 43 2.34 -12.05 -16.13
N LEU A 44 2.33 -12.89 -15.09
CA LEU A 44 3.29 -12.85 -13.99
C LEU A 44 4.72 -13.21 -14.44
N ASN A 45 4.90 -14.16 -15.39
CA ASN A 45 6.20 -14.49 -15.96
C ASN A 45 6.77 -13.38 -16.85
N THR A 46 5.91 -12.59 -17.50
CA THR A 46 6.33 -11.33 -18.17
C THR A 46 6.89 -10.36 -17.11
N LEU A 47 6.37 -10.40 -15.87
CA LEU A 47 6.84 -9.66 -14.73
C LEU A 47 8.20 -10.15 -14.21
N ASP A 48 8.51 -11.43 -14.31
CA ASP A 48 9.80 -11.98 -13.86
C ASP A 48 11.00 -11.52 -14.71
N GLY A 49 10.71 -10.65 -15.72
CA GLY A 49 11.73 -9.82 -16.36
C GLY A 49 13.02 -10.57 -16.70
N ARG A 50 12.92 -11.80 -17.26
CA ARG A 50 14.04 -12.40 -18.01
C ARG A 50 14.21 -11.67 -19.34
N PHE A 51 14.19 -10.35 -19.29
CA PHE A 51 14.81 -9.56 -20.34
C PHE A 51 16.30 -9.83 -20.22
N ALA A 52 16.80 -10.79 -20.99
CA ALA A 52 18.23 -10.84 -21.24
C ALA A 52 18.63 -9.42 -21.60
N MET A 53 19.49 -8.79 -20.78
CA MET A 53 20.04 -7.47 -21.07
C MET A 53 20.74 -7.58 -22.43
N GLN A 54 19.99 -7.26 -23.50
CA GLN A 54 20.55 -7.13 -24.81
C GLN A 54 21.41 -5.86 -24.86
N ALA A 55 22.30 -5.79 -25.83
CA ALA A 55 23.40 -4.83 -25.96
C ALA A 55 23.07 -3.32 -25.83
N ASP A 56 21.77 -2.93 -25.75
CA ASP A 56 21.33 -1.55 -25.50
C ASP A 56 20.46 -1.44 -24.25
N THR A 57 21.12 -1.15 -23.12
CA THR A 57 20.47 -0.99 -21.79
C THR A 57 19.43 0.14 -21.80
N LEU A 58 19.61 1.20 -22.58
CA LEU A 58 18.62 2.29 -22.68
C LEU A 58 17.36 1.85 -23.44
N ALA A 59 17.48 0.94 -24.43
CA ALA A 59 16.32 0.38 -25.12
C ALA A 59 15.46 -0.45 -24.17
N PHE A 60 16.07 -1.22 -23.25
CA PHE A 60 15.35 -1.93 -22.19
C PHE A 60 14.51 -0.99 -21.34
N TYR A 61 15.11 0.10 -20.81
CA TYR A 61 14.37 1.05 -19.97
C TYR A 61 13.29 1.77 -20.74
N ARG A 62 13.53 2.14 -22.01
CA ARG A 62 12.51 2.72 -22.88
C ARG A 62 11.34 1.77 -23.05
N GLN A 63 11.59 0.51 -23.37
CA GLN A 63 10.55 -0.50 -23.51
C GLN A 63 9.80 -0.68 -22.19
N PHE A 64 10.50 -0.78 -21.06
CA PHE A 64 9.85 -0.89 -19.75
C PHE A 64 8.93 0.29 -19.45
N PHE A 65 9.38 1.52 -19.65
CA PHE A 65 8.62 2.70 -19.27
C PHE A 65 7.41 2.98 -20.16
N TYR A 66 7.42 2.53 -21.39
CA TYR A 66 6.33 2.83 -22.33
C TYR A 66 5.44 1.63 -22.67
N GLU A 67 5.92 0.40 -22.56
CA GLU A 67 5.22 -0.79 -23.04
C GLU A 67 4.92 -1.81 -21.92
N ASN A 68 5.72 -1.88 -20.87
CA ASN A 68 5.55 -2.90 -19.85
C ASN A 68 4.23 -2.68 -19.07
N PRO A 69 3.40 -3.71 -18.87
CA PRO A 69 2.14 -3.61 -18.13
C PRO A 69 2.32 -3.23 -16.65
N ASP A 70 3.51 -3.52 -16.08
CA ASP A 70 3.82 -3.21 -14.69
C ASP A 70 4.42 -1.85 -14.46
N ARG A 71 4.66 -1.10 -15.55
CA ARG A 71 5.23 0.23 -15.39
C ARG A 71 4.42 1.10 -14.45
N ILE A 72 5.08 2.02 -13.80
CA ILE A 72 4.43 3.12 -13.13
C ILE A 72 4.22 4.24 -14.14
N TYR A 73 2.98 4.66 -14.37
CA TYR A 73 2.67 5.81 -15.20
C TYR A 73 3.08 7.08 -14.47
N LEU A 74 3.78 7.97 -15.13
CA LEU A 74 4.33 9.18 -14.54
C LEU A 74 3.63 10.42 -15.11
N PRO A 75 3.43 11.49 -14.33
CA PRO A 75 2.94 12.75 -14.86
C PRO A 75 3.82 13.23 -16.01
N GLU A 76 3.19 13.59 -17.14
CA GLU A 76 3.88 14.06 -18.36
C GLU A 76 4.92 13.07 -18.92
N ASP A 77 4.83 11.78 -18.54
CA ASP A 77 5.83 10.73 -18.79
C ASP A 77 7.26 11.13 -18.34
N ASP A 78 7.37 11.97 -17.31
CA ASP A 78 8.66 12.43 -16.76
C ASP A 78 9.39 11.31 -16.02
N TYR A 79 10.31 10.62 -16.66
CA TYR A 79 11.12 9.55 -16.08
C TYR A 79 12.01 10.01 -14.92
N THR A 80 12.11 11.32 -14.65
CA THR A 80 12.85 11.88 -13.51
C THR A 80 11.95 12.11 -12.29
N PHE A 81 10.67 11.84 -12.38
CA PHE A 81 9.65 12.12 -11.37
C PHE A 81 10.05 11.66 -9.96
N PHE A 82 10.63 10.46 -9.83
CA PHE A 82 11.06 9.90 -8.54
C PHE A 82 12.50 10.26 -8.14
N ASP A 83 13.27 10.99 -8.94
CA ASP A 83 14.64 11.34 -8.60
C ASP A 83 14.81 11.98 -7.22
N PRO A 84 13.93 12.90 -6.76
CA PRO A 84 14.04 13.46 -5.41
C PRO A 84 13.91 12.38 -4.32
N VAL A 85 13.04 11.38 -4.53
CA VAL A 85 12.85 10.26 -3.60
C VAL A 85 14.11 9.40 -3.54
N PHE A 86 14.65 9.03 -4.70
CA PHE A 86 15.86 8.21 -4.79
C PHE A 86 17.07 8.89 -4.18
N ARG A 87 17.26 10.20 -4.43
CA ARG A 87 18.29 10.99 -3.76
C ARG A 87 18.13 10.99 -2.24
N ALA A 88 16.90 11.07 -1.75
CA ALA A 88 16.64 11.03 -0.31
C ALA A 88 16.97 9.64 0.28
N PHE A 89 16.64 8.55 -0.41
CA PHE A 89 16.96 7.18 0.02
C PHE A 89 18.48 6.95 0.09
N GLU A 90 19.23 7.34 -0.94
CA GLU A 90 20.70 7.24 -0.93
C GLU A 90 21.33 8.08 0.18
N ARG A 91 20.82 9.31 0.35
CA ARG A 91 21.30 10.23 1.40
C ARG A 91 21.05 9.68 2.80
N ALA A 92 19.87 9.10 3.03
CA ALA A 92 19.50 8.53 4.32
C ALA A 92 20.52 7.50 4.83
N ARG A 93 20.90 6.57 3.95
CA ARG A 93 21.92 5.56 4.27
C ARG A 93 23.28 6.19 4.59
N ARG A 94 23.70 7.17 3.78
CA ARG A 94 25.03 7.82 3.91
C ARG A 94 25.11 8.71 5.15
N GLU A 95 24.02 9.41 5.49
CA GLU A 95 23.98 10.39 6.59
C GLU A 95 23.52 9.80 7.94
N GLY A 96 23.27 8.51 7.99
CA GLY A 96 22.79 7.88 9.24
C GLY A 96 21.39 8.36 9.63
N LYS A 97 20.50 8.61 8.65
CA LYS A 97 19.11 9.07 8.86
C LYS A 97 18.11 8.05 8.32
N THR A 98 16.90 8.10 8.84
CA THR A 98 15.77 7.32 8.32
C THR A 98 14.92 8.18 7.41
N VAL A 99 14.51 7.63 6.27
CA VAL A 99 13.53 8.21 5.35
C VAL A 99 12.32 7.29 5.26
N ARG A 100 11.14 7.91 5.19
CA ARG A 100 9.87 7.21 5.29
C ARG A 100 9.09 7.17 3.99
N VAL A 101 8.43 6.03 3.76
CA VAL A 101 7.38 5.82 2.77
C VAL A 101 6.09 5.56 3.53
N ALA A 102 5.09 6.40 3.39
CA ALA A 102 3.78 6.23 4.00
C ALA A 102 2.83 5.53 3.02
N HIS A 103 2.50 4.26 3.28
CA HIS A 103 1.59 3.47 2.42
C HIS A 103 0.20 3.41 3.04
N TYR A 104 -0.69 4.26 2.54
CA TYR A 104 -2.11 4.28 2.86
C TYR A 104 -2.88 3.35 1.93
N GLY A 105 -3.87 2.63 2.46
CA GLY A 105 -4.73 1.80 1.63
C GLY A 105 -5.94 1.29 2.40
N ASP A 106 -6.74 0.50 1.72
CA ASP A 106 -7.92 -0.15 2.29
C ASP A 106 -7.59 -1.53 2.90
N SER A 107 -8.55 -2.45 2.93
CA SER A 107 -8.37 -3.81 3.47
C SER A 107 -7.35 -4.64 2.69
N GLN A 108 -6.95 -4.26 1.48
CA GLN A 108 -5.96 -5.00 0.69
C GLN A 108 -4.56 -4.99 1.32
N ILE A 109 -4.22 -3.90 2.05
CA ILE A 109 -2.91 -3.80 2.72
C ILE A 109 -2.95 -4.22 4.19
N GLU A 110 -4.10 -4.62 4.73
CA GLU A 110 -4.20 -5.10 6.11
C GLU A 110 -3.21 -6.24 6.39
N LEU A 111 -2.85 -6.41 7.65
CA LEU A 111 -1.85 -7.37 8.10
C LEU A 111 -0.45 -7.16 7.47
N ASP A 112 -0.20 -5.97 6.93
CA ASP A 112 1.08 -5.63 6.30
C ASP A 112 1.40 -6.50 5.05
N ARG A 113 0.38 -7.06 4.41
CA ARG A 113 0.51 -8.10 3.37
C ARG A 113 1.26 -7.64 2.12
N ILE A 114 1.01 -6.41 1.66
CA ILE A 114 1.66 -5.83 0.47
C ILE A 114 2.85 -4.98 0.90
N SER A 115 2.65 -4.08 1.88
CA SER A 115 3.65 -3.12 2.34
C SER A 115 4.92 -3.81 2.87
N SER A 116 4.79 -5.01 3.47
CA SER A 116 5.96 -5.76 3.97
C SER A 116 6.93 -6.14 2.86
N ASN A 117 6.44 -6.53 1.68
CA ASN A 117 7.29 -6.90 0.56
C ASN A 117 7.99 -5.66 -0.03
N LEU A 118 7.28 -4.53 -0.15
CA LEU A 118 7.89 -3.26 -0.56
C LEU A 118 8.95 -2.81 0.46
N ARG A 119 8.65 -2.90 1.75
CA ARG A 119 9.59 -2.57 2.84
C ARG A 119 10.84 -3.42 2.76
N GLU A 120 10.71 -4.73 2.64
CA GLU A 120 11.85 -5.66 2.51
C GLU A 120 12.74 -5.31 1.32
N ALA A 121 12.15 -5.06 0.16
CA ALA A 121 12.90 -4.70 -1.05
C ALA A 121 13.65 -3.37 -0.90
N LEU A 122 13.00 -2.34 -0.34
CA LEU A 122 13.63 -1.04 -0.13
C LEU A 122 14.69 -1.09 0.98
N GLN A 123 14.45 -1.81 2.07
CA GLN A 123 15.43 -1.99 3.15
C GLN A 123 16.63 -2.80 2.68
N THR A 124 16.44 -3.80 1.84
CA THR A 124 17.53 -4.55 1.20
C THR A 124 18.39 -3.64 0.33
N ARG A 125 17.78 -2.79 -0.48
CA ARG A 125 18.49 -1.92 -1.44
C ARG A 125 19.17 -0.74 -0.79
N PHE A 126 18.47 -0.05 0.13
CA PHE A 126 18.90 1.24 0.69
C PHE A 126 19.32 1.17 2.16
N GLY A 127 19.26 0.00 2.78
CA GLY A 127 19.40 -0.17 4.21
C GLY A 127 18.10 0.20 4.93
N GLY A 128 18.06 -0.09 6.20
CA GLY A 128 16.90 0.09 7.05
C GLY A 128 16.55 -1.17 7.80
N ARG A 129 15.62 -1.06 8.73
CA ARG A 129 15.18 -2.15 9.61
C ARG A 129 13.90 -1.72 10.32
N GLY A 130 13.17 -2.71 10.85
CA GLY A 130 11.96 -2.46 11.63
C GLY A 130 10.71 -2.29 10.76
N THR A 131 9.60 -2.08 11.44
CA THR A 131 8.26 -2.15 10.83
C THR A 131 7.75 -0.79 10.35
N GLY A 132 8.37 0.31 10.83
CA GLY A 132 7.83 1.65 10.65
C GLY A 132 6.79 2.01 11.71
N MET A 133 5.88 2.93 11.36
CA MET A 133 4.90 3.51 12.28
C MET A 133 3.65 2.64 12.44
N PHE A 134 3.14 2.58 13.67
CA PHE A 134 1.91 1.87 14.04
C PHE A 134 1.24 2.55 15.24
N PRO A 135 -0.08 2.34 15.47
CA PRO A 135 -0.80 2.95 16.59
C PRO A 135 -0.36 2.38 17.95
N ALA A 136 -0.43 3.16 19.02
CA ALA A 136 -0.11 2.70 20.37
C ALA A 136 -1.09 1.61 20.88
N LEU A 137 -2.36 1.68 20.48
CA LEU A 137 -3.33 0.60 20.63
C LEU A 137 -3.62 -0.07 19.31
N THR A 138 -3.50 -1.39 19.26
CA THR A 138 -3.79 -2.18 18.06
C THR A 138 -5.27 -2.14 17.73
N THR A 139 -5.62 -1.59 16.58
CA THR A 139 -6.97 -1.69 16.00
C THR A 139 -7.02 -2.76 14.91
N THR A 140 -5.92 -2.94 14.20
CA THR A 140 -5.74 -3.95 13.16
C THR A 140 -4.39 -4.63 13.40
N PRO A 141 -4.33 -5.97 13.57
CA PRO A 141 -3.08 -6.68 13.77
C PRO A 141 -2.09 -6.43 12.64
N MET A 142 -0.79 -6.43 12.96
CA MET A 142 0.31 -6.36 12.00
C MET A 142 1.12 -7.65 12.03
N ALA A 143 1.50 -8.16 10.86
CA ALA A 143 2.31 -9.36 10.77
C ALA A 143 3.78 -9.11 11.16
N SER A 144 4.25 -7.85 11.10
CA SER A 144 5.67 -7.49 11.29
C SER A 144 6.03 -7.16 12.73
N VAL A 145 5.08 -6.69 13.53
CA VAL A 145 5.29 -6.34 14.95
C VAL A 145 4.10 -6.78 15.80
N SER A 146 4.38 -7.28 16.99
CA SER A 146 3.38 -7.49 18.04
C SER A 146 3.59 -6.45 19.13
N HIS A 147 2.51 -5.78 19.53
CA HIS A 147 2.56 -4.89 20.66
C HIS A 147 1.31 -5.04 21.54
N TYR A 148 1.50 -4.76 22.81
CA TYR A 148 0.45 -4.81 23.80
C TYR A 148 0.57 -3.58 24.70
N ALA A 149 -0.52 -2.81 24.79
CA ALA A 149 -0.62 -1.65 25.68
C ALA A 149 -1.53 -1.95 26.86
N SER A 150 -1.14 -1.47 28.04
CA SER A 150 -1.93 -1.55 29.30
C SER A 150 -1.86 -0.23 30.04
N GLY A 151 -2.96 0.14 30.72
CA GLY A 151 -3.09 1.40 31.45
C GLY A 151 -4.02 2.39 30.75
N GLY A 152 -3.77 3.68 30.91
CA GLY A 152 -4.68 4.77 30.56
C GLY A 152 -4.77 5.12 29.09
N PHE A 153 -4.84 4.14 28.15
CA PHE A 153 -4.92 4.37 26.71
C PHE A 153 -6.35 4.23 26.17
N ILE A 154 -6.77 5.16 25.31
CA ILE A 154 -8.05 5.12 24.59
C ILE A 154 -7.79 5.43 23.10
N SER A 155 -8.20 4.55 22.20
CA SER A 155 -8.05 4.76 20.77
C SER A 155 -9.26 5.45 20.14
N TYR A 156 -8.98 6.37 19.23
CA TYR A 156 -9.95 7.06 18.37
C TYR A 156 -9.47 6.96 16.91
N THR A 157 -10.35 6.56 15.99
CA THR A 157 -10.01 6.44 14.56
C THR A 157 -10.95 7.29 13.71
N MET A 158 -10.50 7.76 12.55
CA MET A 158 -11.37 8.46 11.60
C MET A 158 -12.20 7.50 10.75
N PHE A 159 -11.78 6.26 10.61
CA PHE A 159 -12.41 5.21 9.80
C PHE A 159 -13.05 4.14 10.70
N GLY A 160 -13.73 3.18 10.08
CA GLY A 160 -14.45 2.11 10.79
C GLY A 160 -15.96 2.41 10.85
N ASP A 161 -16.70 1.50 11.48
CA ASP A 161 -18.16 1.55 11.60
C ASP A 161 -18.66 2.46 12.76
N SER A 162 -19.95 2.42 13.03
CA SER A 162 -20.59 3.22 14.08
C SER A 162 -20.17 2.84 15.50
N THR A 163 -19.55 1.69 15.71
CA THR A 163 -19.05 1.26 17.03
C THR A 163 -17.68 1.86 17.34
N THR A 164 -17.01 2.42 16.34
CA THR A 164 -15.69 2.99 16.46
C THR A 164 -15.73 4.36 17.15
N ARG A 165 -14.87 4.58 18.14
CA ARG A 165 -14.78 5.87 18.83
C ARG A 165 -14.18 6.94 17.92
N ARG A 166 -14.81 8.13 17.91
CA ARG A 166 -14.33 9.33 17.22
C ARG A 166 -13.82 10.33 18.26
N ALA A 167 -12.72 11.00 17.95
CA ALA A 167 -12.28 12.13 18.75
C ALA A 167 -13.16 13.35 18.50
N GLY A 168 -13.32 14.24 19.48
CA GLY A 168 -14.06 15.51 19.33
C GLY A 168 -13.33 16.56 18.48
N HIS A 169 -12.27 16.17 17.79
CA HIS A 169 -11.42 17.04 16.95
C HIS A 169 -10.87 16.27 15.74
N ARG A 170 -10.15 16.98 14.86
CA ARG A 170 -9.57 16.40 13.62
C ARG A 170 -8.08 16.01 13.71
N ARG A 171 -7.51 16.05 14.91
CA ARG A 171 -6.08 15.76 15.16
C ARG A 171 -5.86 14.25 15.30
N TYR A 172 -5.84 13.55 14.19
CA TYR A 172 -5.64 12.08 14.16
C TYR A 172 -4.21 11.70 13.78
N GLY A 173 -3.45 12.60 13.14
CA GLY A 173 -2.09 12.34 12.69
C GLY A 173 -1.98 11.37 11.51
N PRO A 174 -0.74 10.97 11.15
CA PRO A 174 -0.47 10.19 9.92
C PRO A 174 -1.19 8.85 9.83
N LEU A 175 -1.51 8.24 10.97
CA LEU A 175 -2.19 6.93 10.99
C LEU A 175 -3.71 7.03 10.86
N ALA A 176 -4.29 8.24 10.66
CA ALA A 176 -5.73 8.48 10.73
C ALA A 176 -6.35 7.97 12.04
N GLN A 177 -5.53 7.89 13.09
CA GLN A 177 -5.84 7.37 14.40
C GLN A 177 -5.04 8.13 15.46
N VAL A 178 -5.68 8.46 16.57
CA VAL A 178 -5.02 9.03 17.77
C VAL A 178 -5.32 8.19 18.99
N THR A 179 -4.32 7.97 19.82
CA THR A 179 -4.49 7.33 21.12
C THR A 179 -4.38 8.40 22.20
N GLY A 180 -5.50 8.71 22.87
CA GLY A 180 -5.49 9.48 24.09
C GLY A 180 -4.85 8.67 25.21
N PHE A 181 -3.94 9.28 25.95
CA PHE A 181 -3.27 8.66 27.10
C PHE A 181 -3.44 9.53 28.33
N ASN A 182 -3.77 8.90 29.48
CA ASN A 182 -3.86 9.59 30.78
C ASN A 182 -3.50 8.65 31.94
N GLY A 183 -2.66 9.14 32.87
CA GLY A 183 -2.21 8.43 34.06
C GLY A 183 -0.94 7.61 33.80
N ASN A 184 -0.95 6.33 34.14
CA ASN A 184 0.17 5.41 33.94
C ASN A 184 -0.13 4.37 32.91
N GLY A 185 0.85 4.05 32.05
CA GLY A 185 0.69 3.04 31.03
C GLY A 185 1.99 2.40 30.58
N THR A 186 1.86 1.24 29.93
CA THR A 186 3.00 0.50 29.41
C THR A 186 2.67 -0.03 28.02
N VAL A 187 3.60 0.11 27.09
CA VAL A 187 3.53 -0.55 25.77
C VAL A 187 4.72 -1.49 25.66
N ASN A 188 4.44 -2.78 25.47
CA ASN A 188 5.43 -3.81 25.20
C ASN A 188 5.49 -4.07 23.70
N LEU A 189 6.66 -3.95 23.09
CA LEU A 189 6.92 -4.16 21.68
C LEU A 189 7.73 -5.43 21.47
N ARG A 190 7.37 -6.21 20.46
CA ARG A 190 8.11 -7.40 20.05
C ARG A 190 8.13 -7.51 18.53
N ALA A 191 9.31 -7.60 17.92
CA ALA A 191 9.50 -7.99 16.54
C ALA A 191 8.98 -9.41 16.30
N GLN A 192 8.31 -9.65 15.18
CA GLN A 192 7.83 -10.98 14.81
C GLN A 192 8.97 -11.86 14.30
N LYS A 193 8.88 -13.17 14.61
CA LYS A 193 9.89 -14.17 14.23
C LYS A 193 9.29 -15.44 13.64
N GLN A 194 8.08 -15.35 13.11
CA GLN A 194 7.49 -16.50 12.44
C GLN A 194 8.30 -16.86 11.19
N LYS A 195 8.20 -18.11 10.71
CA LYS A 195 8.94 -18.59 9.53
C LYS A 195 8.67 -17.72 8.28
N SER A 196 7.46 -17.18 8.16
CA SER A 196 7.04 -16.29 7.07
C SER A 196 7.46 -14.84 7.25
N THR A 197 8.02 -14.44 8.41
CA THR A 197 8.43 -13.06 8.68
C THR A 197 9.67 -12.72 7.88
N LEU A 198 9.64 -11.60 7.17
CA LEU A 198 10.76 -11.09 6.38
C LEU A 198 11.92 -10.64 7.27
N GLU A 199 13.14 -10.63 6.72
CA GLU A 199 14.37 -10.51 7.50
C GLU A 199 14.48 -9.18 8.24
N HIS A 200 14.24 -8.07 7.54
CA HIS A 200 14.50 -6.73 8.08
C HIS A 200 13.55 -6.32 9.21
N VAL A 201 12.41 -6.99 9.40
CA VAL A 201 11.47 -6.71 10.50
C VAL A 201 11.63 -7.62 11.71
N ARG A 202 12.57 -8.59 11.68
CA ARG A 202 12.86 -9.49 12.81
C ARG A 202 13.57 -8.84 13.99
N SER A 203 14.00 -7.61 13.83
CA SER A 203 14.58 -6.77 14.88
C SER A 203 14.50 -5.31 14.49
N PHE A 204 14.72 -4.42 15.45
CA PHE A 204 14.79 -2.97 15.25
C PHE A 204 15.93 -2.38 16.09
N GLN A 205 16.38 -1.18 15.77
CA GLN A 205 17.47 -0.53 16.46
C GLN A 205 17.09 0.84 17.05
N SER A 206 15.88 1.29 16.79
CA SER A 206 15.29 2.45 17.43
C SER A 206 13.81 2.25 17.70
N VAL A 207 13.30 2.96 18.68
CA VAL A 207 11.89 3.14 18.97
C VAL A 207 11.61 4.62 19.01
N SER A 208 10.54 5.04 18.34
CA SER A 208 10.11 6.44 18.32
C SER A 208 8.66 6.57 18.75
N ILE A 209 8.31 7.76 19.25
CA ILE A 209 6.95 8.17 19.56
C ILE A 209 6.65 9.53 18.90
N LEU A 210 5.53 9.60 18.20
CA LEU A 210 4.94 10.84 17.70
C LEU A 210 3.78 11.21 18.62
N TYR A 211 3.83 12.38 19.27
CA TYR A 211 2.81 12.81 20.23
C TYR A 211 2.66 14.31 20.26
N GLY A 212 1.60 14.78 20.91
CA GLY A 212 1.35 16.19 21.19
C GLY A 212 0.35 16.37 22.32
N ARG A 213 -0.01 17.62 22.62
CA ARG A 213 -0.89 17.99 23.73
C ARG A 213 -0.52 17.29 25.03
N ALA A 214 0.77 17.24 25.30
CA ALA A 214 1.30 16.59 26.49
C ALA A 214 1.20 17.49 27.73
N SER A 215 0.86 16.89 28.87
CA SER A 215 0.94 17.56 30.17
C SER A 215 2.40 17.81 30.58
N ASP A 216 2.60 18.69 31.56
CA ASP A 216 3.95 19.04 32.03
C ASP A 216 4.70 17.86 32.64
N ASP A 217 3.97 16.94 33.26
CA ASP A 217 4.48 15.72 33.86
C ASP A 217 4.56 14.54 32.88
N PHE A 218 4.25 14.75 31.59
CA PHE A 218 4.32 13.67 30.62
C PHE A 218 5.75 13.19 30.43
N THR A 219 5.96 11.93 30.78
CA THR A 219 7.25 11.26 30.62
C THR A 219 7.09 9.92 29.91
N VAL A 220 8.09 9.58 29.10
CA VAL A 220 8.23 8.28 28.46
C VAL A 220 9.60 7.71 28.81
N THR A 221 9.62 6.51 29.39
CA THR A 221 10.85 5.76 29.67
C THR A 221 10.91 4.55 28.76
N VAL A 222 11.98 4.41 28.00
CA VAL A 222 12.22 3.25 27.12
C VAL A 222 13.31 2.36 27.71
N GLN A 223 13.05 1.06 27.69
CA GLN A 223 13.94 0.01 28.18
C GLN A 223 14.01 -1.16 27.19
N SER A 224 15.20 -1.74 27.03
CA SER A 224 15.44 -3.01 26.33
C SER A 224 16.62 -3.74 26.99
N ASP A 225 16.98 -4.90 26.46
CA ASP A 225 18.17 -5.66 26.94
C ASP A 225 19.49 -4.90 26.74
N THR A 226 19.52 -3.87 25.90
CA THR A 226 20.74 -3.14 25.54
C THR A 226 20.70 -1.66 25.92
N LEU A 227 19.58 -1.16 26.40
CA LEU A 227 19.41 0.24 26.79
C LEU A 227 18.95 0.28 28.25
N LYS A 228 19.73 0.95 29.10
CA LYS A 228 19.26 1.35 30.43
C LYS A 228 18.08 2.30 30.29
N PRO A 229 17.12 2.29 31.24
CA PRO A 229 15.97 3.17 31.19
C PRO A 229 16.37 4.62 30.95
N ARG A 230 15.80 5.25 29.95
CA ARG A 230 15.95 6.68 29.65
C ARG A 230 14.60 7.33 29.60
N SER A 231 14.41 8.39 30.37
CA SER A 231 13.20 9.19 30.43
C SER A 231 13.41 10.53 29.73
N LEU A 232 12.36 11.00 29.06
CA LEU A 232 12.29 12.35 28.52
C LEU A 232 11.02 13.01 29.04
N THR A 233 11.16 14.23 29.51
CA THR A 233 10.04 15.13 29.84
C THR A 233 9.85 16.10 28.68
N ARG A 234 8.63 16.40 28.29
CA ARG A 234 8.36 17.16 27.10
C ARG A 234 7.51 18.39 27.26
N SER A 235 7.67 19.31 26.27
CA SER A 235 7.00 20.59 26.22
C SER A 235 5.51 20.45 25.84
N LYS A 236 4.75 21.46 26.27
CA LYS A 236 3.28 21.53 26.22
C LYS A 236 2.69 21.64 24.82
N ASP A 237 3.37 22.37 23.95
CA ASP A 237 2.79 22.83 22.68
C ASP A 237 3.44 22.15 21.47
N GLY A 238 2.61 21.82 20.49
CA GLY A 238 3.05 21.29 19.21
C GLY A 238 3.10 19.77 19.12
N VAL A 239 3.65 19.31 18.01
CA VAL A 239 3.87 17.90 17.69
C VAL A 239 5.34 17.59 17.93
N THR A 240 5.62 16.46 18.52
CA THR A 240 6.97 16.04 18.88
C THR A 240 7.23 14.62 18.41
N TRP A 241 8.37 14.44 17.78
CA TRP A 241 8.95 13.14 17.45
C TRP A 241 10.16 12.90 18.37
N THR A 242 10.11 11.84 19.16
CA THR A 242 11.20 11.47 20.05
C THR A 242 11.66 10.07 19.76
N THR A 243 12.99 9.88 19.65
CA THR A 243 13.61 8.60 19.28
C THR A 243 14.63 8.15 20.34
N TRP A 244 14.55 6.87 20.70
CA TRP A 244 15.57 6.17 21.50
C TRP A 244 16.28 5.15 20.62
N THR A 245 17.60 5.24 20.56
CA THR A 245 18.45 4.35 19.75
C THR A 245 19.17 3.35 20.63
N PHE A 246 19.19 2.10 20.18
CA PHE A 246 19.88 0.99 20.85
C PHE A 246 21.27 0.78 20.26
N ASN A 247 22.23 0.34 21.09
CA ASN A 247 23.62 0.11 20.65
C ASN A 247 23.73 -1.03 19.60
N ARG A 248 22.75 -1.94 19.57
CA ARG A 248 22.62 -3.03 18.62
C ARG A 248 21.15 -3.30 18.34
N PRO A 249 20.82 -4.00 17.26
CA PRO A 249 19.43 -4.42 17.01
C PRO A 249 18.89 -5.26 18.16
N VAL A 250 17.64 -4.98 18.52
CA VAL A 250 16.88 -5.66 19.59
C VAL A 250 15.58 -6.23 19.03
N GLU A 251 14.99 -7.16 19.75
CA GLU A 251 13.74 -7.81 19.38
C GLU A 251 12.57 -7.34 20.24
N LYS A 252 12.86 -6.71 21.37
CA LYS A 252 11.89 -6.27 22.37
C LYS A 252 12.27 -4.92 22.92
N ALA A 253 11.24 -4.13 23.21
CA ALA A 253 11.38 -2.90 24.00
C ALA A 253 10.10 -2.68 24.81
N THR A 254 10.22 -1.98 25.93
CA THR A 254 9.11 -1.57 26.77
C THR A 254 9.15 -0.06 26.92
N LEU A 255 8.01 0.59 26.62
CA LEU A 255 7.77 2.01 26.88
C LEU A 255 6.89 2.10 28.13
N LYS A 256 7.36 2.80 29.15
CA LYS A 256 6.55 3.17 30.33
C LYS A 256 6.23 4.66 30.22
N MET A 257 4.98 5.02 30.40
CA MET A 257 4.48 6.38 30.25
C MET A 257 3.78 6.82 31.53
N ASN A 258 3.90 8.11 31.85
CA ASN A 258 3.18 8.78 32.94
C ASN A 258 2.75 10.17 32.50
N GLY A 259 1.62 10.70 33.01
CA GLY A 259 1.04 11.99 32.65
C GLY A 259 -0.09 11.87 31.65
N SER A 260 -0.24 12.84 30.73
CA SER A 260 -1.24 12.78 29.68
C SER A 260 -0.69 13.28 28.34
N ALA A 261 -1.16 12.69 27.23
CA ALA A 261 -0.78 13.11 25.87
C ALA A 261 -1.76 12.56 24.82
N GLU A 262 -1.73 13.14 23.63
CA GLU A 262 -2.24 12.53 22.41
C GLU A 262 -1.08 11.83 21.70
N ILE A 263 -1.16 10.51 21.50
CA ILE A 263 -0.14 9.72 20.81
C ILE A 263 -0.64 9.45 19.40
N TYR A 264 0.10 9.95 18.40
CA TYR A 264 -0.24 9.82 16.97
C TYR A 264 0.42 8.60 16.31
N GLY A 265 1.44 8.02 16.92
CA GLY A 265 2.08 6.80 16.47
C GLY A 265 3.29 6.41 17.31
N LEU A 266 3.60 5.13 17.30
CA LEU A 266 4.87 4.53 17.70
C LEU A 266 5.57 4.03 16.45
N SER A 267 6.90 3.96 16.47
CA SER A 267 7.65 3.41 15.34
C SER A 267 8.79 2.53 15.84
N THR A 268 9.07 1.47 15.08
CA THR A 268 10.29 0.68 15.23
C THR A 268 11.07 0.72 13.93
N ASP A 269 12.31 1.23 14.00
CA ASP A 269 13.12 1.51 12.82
C ASP A 269 14.56 1.00 12.98
N GLY A 270 15.35 1.09 11.91
CA GLY A 270 16.81 1.10 11.96
C GLY A 270 17.35 2.45 12.42
N THR A 271 18.68 2.59 12.40
CA THR A 271 19.35 3.89 12.64
C THR A 271 19.51 4.71 11.38
N ALA A 272 19.39 4.06 10.21
CA ALA A 272 19.56 4.67 8.90
C ALA A 272 18.84 3.87 7.82
N GLY A 273 18.57 4.49 6.67
CA GLY A 273 17.99 3.84 5.50
C GLY A 273 16.50 4.15 5.35
N VAL A 274 15.77 3.21 4.75
CA VAL A 274 14.35 3.39 4.40
C VAL A 274 13.44 2.58 5.33
N THR A 275 12.29 3.14 5.65
CA THR A 275 11.18 2.42 6.28
C THR A 275 9.89 2.63 5.52
N VAL A 276 8.96 1.67 5.60
CA VAL A 276 7.64 1.73 4.97
C VAL A 276 6.57 1.51 6.02
N ASP A 277 5.77 2.53 6.25
CA ASP A 277 4.61 2.45 7.14
C ASP A 277 3.44 1.80 6.43
N ASN A 278 2.75 0.90 7.11
CA ASN A 278 1.52 0.29 6.60
C ASN A 278 0.32 0.88 7.33
N ILE A 279 -0.51 1.64 6.60
CA ILE A 279 -1.63 2.40 7.18
C ILE A 279 -2.94 1.92 6.55
N PRO A 280 -3.47 0.77 7.03
CA PRO A 280 -4.70 0.19 6.49
C PRO A 280 -5.93 0.88 7.06
N MET A 281 -6.89 1.19 6.19
CA MET A 281 -8.18 1.75 6.55
C MET A 281 -9.30 0.94 5.90
N ARG A 282 -9.71 -0.14 6.55
CA ARG A 282 -10.74 -1.06 6.06
C ARG A 282 -12.00 -0.30 5.63
N GLY A 283 -12.51 -0.62 4.44
CA GLY A 283 -13.75 -0.04 3.91
C GLY A 283 -13.62 1.41 3.41
N SER A 284 -12.43 2.02 3.50
CA SER A 284 -12.22 3.41 3.09
C SER A 284 -11.97 3.55 1.60
N THR A 285 -12.42 4.67 1.03
CA THR A 285 -12.05 5.15 -0.30
C THR A 285 -10.88 6.14 -0.27
N GLY A 286 -10.36 6.44 0.92
CA GLY A 286 -9.25 7.36 1.16
C GLY A 286 -9.64 8.82 1.37
N HIS A 287 -10.78 9.29 0.84
CA HIS A 287 -11.17 10.70 0.91
C HIS A 287 -11.28 11.24 2.34
N ILE A 288 -11.61 10.40 3.32
CA ILE A 288 -11.69 10.80 4.74
C ILE A 288 -10.38 11.39 5.28
N LEU A 289 -9.24 11.04 4.68
CA LEU A 289 -7.92 11.57 5.06
C LEU A 289 -7.82 13.09 4.90
N THR A 290 -8.56 13.67 3.95
CA THR A 290 -8.57 15.12 3.70
C THR A 290 -9.15 15.93 4.88
N ARG A 291 -9.81 15.25 5.82
CA ARG A 291 -10.40 15.85 7.02
C ARG A 291 -9.44 15.89 8.22
N ILE A 292 -8.26 15.30 8.12
CA ILE A 292 -7.24 15.36 9.18
C ILE A 292 -6.70 16.80 9.24
N ASP A 293 -6.40 17.26 10.44
CA ASP A 293 -5.79 18.57 10.69
C ASP A 293 -4.48 18.70 9.89
N LYS A 294 -4.41 19.70 9.00
CA LYS A 294 -3.31 19.89 8.05
C LYS A 294 -2.00 20.26 8.73
N ASP A 295 -2.07 21.10 9.76
CA ASP A 295 -0.87 21.56 10.48
C ASP A 295 -0.22 20.40 11.21
N LEU A 296 -1.04 19.54 11.85
CA LEU A 296 -0.57 18.30 12.47
C LEU A 296 0.06 17.37 11.45
N MET A 297 -0.59 17.16 10.30
CA MET A 297 -0.08 16.26 9.26
C MET A 297 1.23 16.78 8.69
N LYS A 298 1.29 18.08 8.35
CA LYS A 298 2.51 18.71 7.85
C LYS A 298 3.66 18.58 8.85
N ALA A 299 3.42 18.97 10.11
CA ALA A 299 4.43 18.84 11.17
C ALA A 299 4.90 17.39 11.36
N SER A 300 3.99 16.42 11.24
CA SER A 300 4.31 14.99 11.35
C SER A 300 5.24 14.53 10.22
N PHE A 301 4.92 14.86 8.96
CA PHE A 301 5.73 14.48 7.80
C PHE A 301 7.09 15.20 7.75
N ASP A 302 7.15 16.45 8.20
CA ASP A 302 8.41 17.19 8.34
C ASP A 302 9.33 16.52 9.38
N LEU A 303 8.77 16.06 10.50
CA LEU A 303 9.51 15.44 11.60
C LEU A 303 9.96 14.01 11.29
N ASP A 304 9.13 13.23 10.62
CA ASP A 304 9.38 11.80 10.37
C ASP A 304 10.17 11.53 9.09
N GLY A 305 10.35 12.55 8.25
CA GLY A 305 11.15 12.47 7.03
C GLY A 305 10.48 11.73 5.87
N THR A 306 9.15 11.76 5.77
CA THR A 306 8.40 11.16 4.65
C THR A 306 8.77 11.77 3.30
N ARG A 307 9.06 10.93 2.29
CA ARG A 307 9.45 11.34 0.93
C ARG A 307 8.65 10.66 -0.17
N LEU A 308 7.87 9.64 0.18
CA LEU A 308 6.93 8.98 -0.74
C LEU A 308 5.64 8.70 0.01
N VAL A 309 4.52 9.11 -0.57
CA VAL A 309 3.17 8.77 -0.11
C VAL A 309 2.55 7.84 -1.16
N ILE A 310 2.15 6.66 -0.76
CA ILE A 310 1.43 5.71 -1.59
C ILE A 310 -0.02 5.70 -1.15
N LEU A 311 -0.95 5.86 -2.10
CA LEU A 311 -2.39 5.86 -1.90
C LEU A 311 -3.00 4.68 -2.67
N GLN A 312 -3.31 3.58 -1.99
CA GLN A 312 -3.88 2.38 -2.61
C GLN A 312 -5.38 2.28 -2.32
N PHE A 313 -6.18 2.88 -3.18
CA PHE A 313 -7.62 2.97 -3.02
C PHE A 313 -8.38 2.70 -4.33
N GLY A 314 -9.71 2.65 -4.23
CA GLY A 314 -10.62 2.46 -5.35
C GLY A 314 -11.42 1.18 -5.24
N GLY A 315 -10.90 0.13 -4.60
CA GLY A 315 -11.60 -1.15 -4.43
C GLY A 315 -12.97 -0.99 -3.76
N ASN A 316 -13.05 -0.23 -2.68
CA ASN A 316 -14.31 0.02 -1.98
C ASN A 316 -15.32 0.88 -2.76
N PHE A 317 -14.89 1.56 -3.82
CA PHE A 317 -15.78 2.30 -4.71
C PHE A 317 -16.32 1.45 -5.87
N VAL A 318 -15.68 0.34 -6.23
CA VAL A 318 -16.05 -0.51 -7.39
C VAL A 318 -17.56 -0.87 -7.39
N PRO A 319 -18.18 -1.32 -6.30
CA PRO A 319 -19.61 -1.65 -6.29
C PRO A 319 -20.52 -0.41 -6.49
N ALA A 320 -20.02 0.78 -6.18
CA ALA A 320 -20.72 2.06 -6.34
C ALA A 320 -20.51 2.71 -7.72
N ALA A 321 -19.58 2.21 -8.53
CA ALA A 321 -19.26 2.69 -9.87
C ALA A 321 -20.37 2.32 -10.88
N ARG A 322 -21.62 2.74 -10.62
CA ARG A 322 -22.80 2.33 -11.40
C ARG A 322 -23.06 3.22 -12.61
N SER A 323 -22.47 4.40 -12.68
CA SER A 323 -22.63 5.37 -13.76
C SER A 323 -21.36 6.22 -13.95
N THR A 324 -21.17 6.79 -15.12
CA THR A 324 -20.08 7.76 -15.40
C THR A 324 -20.15 8.96 -14.45
N LYS A 325 -21.35 9.42 -14.08
CA LYS A 325 -21.53 10.49 -13.08
C LYS A 325 -21.01 10.10 -11.71
N ALA A 326 -21.27 8.87 -11.25
CA ALA A 326 -20.75 8.39 -9.97
C ALA A 326 -19.21 8.29 -10.00
N ILE A 327 -18.64 7.79 -11.11
CA ILE A 327 -17.18 7.74 -11.30
C ILE A 327 -16.60 9.16 -11.30
N SER A 328 -17.20 10.12 -12.01
CA SER A 328 -16.75 11.51 -12.02
C SER A 328 -16.74 12.12 -10.61
N GLY A 329 -17.77 11.90 -9.80
CA GLY A 329 -17.81 12.38 -8.41
C GLY A 329 -16.67 11.78 -7.56
N TYR A 330 -16.38 10.50 -7.75
CA TYR A 330 -15.24 9.90 -7.05
C TYR A 330 -13.88 10.44 -7.55
N MET A 331 -13.76 10.82 -8.82
CA MET A 331 -12.56 11.49 -9.32
C MET A 331 -12.33 12.86 -8.67
N ASP A 332 -13.39 13.57 -8.29
CA ASP A 332 -13.27 14.82 -7.52
C ASP A 332 -12.71 14.54 -6.12
N ASP A 333 -13.20 13.50 -5.43
CA ASP A 333 -12.66 13.05 -4.14
C ASP A 333 -11.17 12.68 -4.23
N VAL A 334 -10.76 11.96 -5.29
CA VAL A 334 -9.35 11.59 -5.52
C VAL A 334 -8.48 12.80 -5.79
N ARG A 335 -8.99 13.78 -6.55
CA ARG A 335 -8.28 15.05 -6.81
C ARG A 335 -8.03 15.81 -5.52
N GLU A 336 -9.05 15.92 -4.66
CA GLU A 336 -8.93 16.54 -3.34
C GLU A 336 -7.92 15.80 -2.44
N GLN A 337 -7.94 14.48 -2.47
CA GLN A 337 -7.00 13.66 -1.71
C GLN A 337 -5.54 13.89 -2.16
N ILE A 338 -5.27 13.89 -3.45
CA ILE A 338 -3.92 14.16 -3.97
C ILE A 338 -3.50 15.61 -3.64
N ALA A 339 -4.39 16.58 -3.81
CA ALA A 339 -4.13 17.98 -3.46
C ALA A 339 -3.79 18.15 -1.97
N TYR A 340 -4.54 17.49 -1.08
CA TYR A 340 -4.28 17.47 0.35
C TYR A 340 -2.85 16.99 0.66
N TYR A 341 -2.44 15.84 0.10
CA TYR A 341 -1.09 15.31 0.36
C TYR A 341 0.02 16.16 -0.25
N ARG A 342 -0.22 16.80 -1.39
CA ARG A 342 0.72 17.78 -1.96
C ARG A 342 0.93 18.99 -1.05
N GLU A 343 -0.10 19.39 -0.30
CA GLU A 343 -0.02 20.50 0.66
C GLU A 343 0.69 20.10 1.96
N VAL A 344 0.33 18.95 2.54
CA VAL A 344 0.86 18.53 3.85
C VAL A 344 2.20 17.79 3.78
N ALA A 345 2.58 17.27 2.61
CA ALA A 345 3.84 16.57 2.37
C ALA A 345 4.54 17.09 1.09
N PRO A 346 4.89 18.39 1.01
CA PRO A 346 5.38 19.00 -0.23
C PRO A 346 6.71 18.41 -0.72
N ASP A 347 7.50 17.84 0.17
CA ASP A 347 8.76 17.16 -0.13
C ASP A 347 8.58 15.71 -0.59
N ALA A 348 7.37 15.15 -0.51
CA ALA A 348 7.09 13.79 -0.92
C ALA A 348 6.53 13.74 -2.36
N LYS A 349 6.86 12.66 -3.07
CA LYS A 349 6.15 12.29 -4.28
C LYS A 349 4.95 11.41 -3.93
N ILE A 350 3.91 11.45 -4.77
CA ILE A 350 2.69 10.67 -4.56
C ILE A 350 2.62 9.58 -5.64
N LEU A 351 2.37 8.35 -5.22
CA LEU A 351 2.06 7.21 -6.07
C LEU A 351 0.64 6.74 -5.74
N PHE A 352 -0.27 6.84 -6.69
CA PHE A 352 -1.60 6.25 -6.57
C PHE A 352 -1.59 4.82 -7.13
N ILE A 353 -2.10 3.86 -6.38
CA ILE A 353 -2.31 2.48 -6.82
C ILE A 353 -3.81 2.26 -6.99
N GLY A 354 -4.22 1.95 -8.22
CA GLY A 354 -5.61 1.68 -8.54
C GLY A 354 -6.13 0.37 -7.94
N PRO A 355 -7.45 0.09 -8.05
CA PRO A 355 -8.04 -1.15 -7.56
C PRO A 355 -7.51 -2.37 -8.33
N SER A 356 -7.59 -3.53 -7.69
CA SER A 356 -7.49 -4.84 -8.34
C SER A 356 -8.68 -5.11 -9.26
N ASP A 357 -8.59 -6.12 -10.12
CA ASP A 357 -9.82 -6.73 -10.64
C ASP A 357 -10.65 -7.24 -9.46
N MET A 358 -11.95 -7.11 -9.57
CA MET A 358 -12.92 -7.56 -8.59
C MET A 358 -14.09 -8.20 -9.32
N ALA A 359 -14.65 -9.28 -8.77
CA ALA A 359 -15.74 -10.00 -9.38
C ALA A 359 -16.86 -10.30 -8.38
N SER A 360 -18.04 -10.50 -8.93
CA SER A 360 -19.22 -10.91 -8.16
C SER A 360 -19.97 -12.03 -8.88
N SER A 361 -20.78 -12.77 -8.14
CA SER A 361 -21.69 -13.74 -8.72
C SER A 361 -22.89 -13.03 -9.36
N THR A 362 -23.22 -13.43 -10.57
CA THR A 362 -24.48 -13.06 -11.24
C THR A 362 -25.63 -13.97 -10.76
N GLU A 363 -26.89 -13.63 -11.07
CA GLU A 363 -28.07 -14.41 -10.69
C GLU A 363 -28.02 -15.86 -11.21
N ASP A 364 -27.40 -16.09 -12.36
CA ASP A 364 -27.19 -17.41 -12.94
C ASP A 364 -25.91 -18.12 -12.42
N GLY A 365 -25.27 -17.57 -11.36
CA GLY A 365 -24.13 -18.16 -10.68
C GLY A 365 -22.78 -18.03 -11.39
N ARG A 366 -22.69 -17.23 -12.46
CA ARG A 366 -21.39 -16.94 -13.11
C ARG A 366 -20.62 -15.89 -12.33
N ILE A 367 -19.32 -16.06 -12.23
CA ILE A 367 -18.41 -15.07 -11.66
C ILE A 367 -17.94 -14.14 -12.77
N VAL A 368 -18.24 -12.86 -12.64
CA VAL A 368 -17.88 -11.83 -13.63
C VAL A 368 -17.30 -10.60 -12.95
N SER A 369 -16.31 -9.98 -13.57
CA SER A 369 -15.77 -8.72 -13.11
C SER A 369 -16.81 -7.60 -13.19
N TYR A 370 -16.71 -6.63 -12.29
CA TYR A 370 -17.59 -5.46 -12.31
C TYR A 370 -17.46 -4.72 -13.64
N ARG A 371 -18.60 -4.52 -14.32
CA ARG A 371 -18.66 -4.05 -15.71
C ARG A 371 -17.96 -2.71 -15.95
N ARG A 372 -18.02 -1.79 -14.97
CA ARG A 372 -17.44 -0.45 -15.09
C ARG A 372 -16.06 -0.31 -14.46
N LEU A 373 -15.47 -1.42 -14.03
CA LEU A 373 -14.14 -1.39 -13.43
C LEU A 373 -13.06 -0.87 -14.40
N PRO A 374 -13.04 -1.26 -15.72
CA PRO A 374 -12.09 -0.66 -16.67
C PRO A 374 -12.23 0.87 -16.78
N GLU A 375 -13.48 1.39 -16.84
CA GLU A 375 -13.76 2.83 -16.90
C GLU A 375 -13.26 3.55 -15.63
N LEU A 376 -13.48 2.94 -14.45
CA LEU A 376 -12.98 3.47 -13.19
C LEU A 376 -11.44 3.51 -13.15
N VAL A 377 -10.78 2.44 -13.57
CA VAL A 377 -9.30 2.34 -13.60
C VAL A 377 -8.69 3.40 -14.53
N ASP A 378 -9.23 3.55 -15.74
CA ASP A 378 -8.75 4.56 -16.69
C ASP A 378 -9.00 6.00 -16.17
N SER A 379 -10.13 6.23 -15.50
CA SER A 379 -10.44 7.52 -14.87
C SER A 379 -9.50 7.83 -13.69
N LEU A 380 -9.23 6.85 -12.83
CA LEU A 380 -8.27 6.98 -11.73
C LEU A 380 -6.87 7.30 -12.22
N LYS A 381 -6.41 6.61 -13.27
CA LYS A 381 -5.13 6.91 -13.91
C LYS A 381 -5.09 8.35 -14.43
N ALA A 382 -6.10 8.74 -15.19
CA ALA A 382 -6.16 10.09 -15.77
C ALA A 382 -6.14 11.18 -14.70
N VAL A 383 -6.98 11.07 -13.64
CA VAL A 383 -7.02 12.07 -12.57
C VAL A 383 -5.73 12.10 -11.75
N SER A 384 -5.11 10.94 -11.47
CA SER A 384 -3.87 10.86 -10.72
C SER A 384 -2.75 11.61 -11.45
N LEU A 385 -2.55 11.30 -12.74
CA LEU A 385 -1.52 11.94 -13.56
C LEU A 385 -1.76 13.45 -13.70
N ALA A 386 -3.00 13.85 -13.99
CA ALA A 386 -3.38 15.26 -14.12
C ALA A 386 -3.22 16.04 -12.78
N SER A 387 -3.30 15.37 -11.64
CA SER A 387 -3.09 15.95 -10.31
C SER A 387 -1.63 15.92 -9.85
N GLY A 388 -0.70 15.43 -10.70
CA GLY A 388 0.72 15.38 -10.39
C GLY A 388 1.14 14.22 -9.50
N ALA A 389 0.36 13.12 -9.48
CA ALA A 389 0.70 11.87 -8.85
C ALA A 389 1.04 10.82 -9.90
N ALA A 390 2.04 9.97 -9.63
CA ALA A 390 2.28 8.77 -10.42
C ALA A 390 1.14 7.74 -10.20
N TYR A 391 0.95 6.83 -11.16
CA TYR A 391 -0.10 5.82 -11.08
C TYR A 391 0.45 4.42 -11.39
N TRP A 392 0.14 3.44 -10.52
CA TRP A 392 0.41 2.03 -10.79
C TRP A 392 -0.90 1.28 -11.02
N ASP A 393 -0.97 0.57 -12.16
CA ASP A 393 -2.18 -0.09 -12.64
C ASP A 393 -2.24 -1.54 -12.14
N LEU A 394 -2.69 -1.72 -10.91
CA LEU A 394 -2.85 -3.04 -10.29
C LEU A 394 -3.84 -3.92 -11.07
N TYR A 395 -4.90 -3.34 -11.63
CA TYR A 395 -5.87 -4.07 -12.45
C TYR A 395 -5.20 -4.70 -13.68
N ARG A 396 -4.38 -3.92 -14.42
CA ARG A 396 -3.68 -4.43 -15.59
C ARG A 396 -2.58 -5.41 -15.24
N MET A 397 -1.86 -5.17 -14.14
CA MET A 397 -0.85 -6.09 -13.64
C MET A 397 -1.44 -7.47 -13.35
N MET A 398 -2.65 -7.56 -12.84
CA MET A 398 -3.34 -8.81 -12.60
C MET A 398 -3.78 -9.54 -13.88
N GLY A 399 -3.77 -8.88 -15.04
CA GLY A 399 -4.28 -9.38 -16.32
C GLY A 399 -5.60 -8.75 -16.77
N GLY A 400 -6.09 -7.73 -16.08
CA GLY A 400 -7.29 -6.96 -16.45
C GLY A 400 -8.60 -7.68 -16.18
N GLN A 401 -9.59 -7.47 -17.06
CA GLN A 401 -10.95 -7.98 -16.87
C GLN A 401 -11.00 -9.52 -16.81
N ASN A 402 -11.71 -10.04 -15.80
CA ASN A 402 -11.87 -11.47 -15.49
C ASN A 402 -10.59 -12.15 -14.93
N SER A 403 -9.54 -11.40 -14.62
CA SER A 403 -8.33 -11.96 -13.98
C SER A 403 -8.59 -12.44 -12.56
N MET A 404 -9.45 -11.77 -11.79
CA MET A 404 -9.75 -12.15 -10.39
C MET A 404 -10.20 -13.60 -10.27
N ALA A 405 -11.05 -14.08 -11.18
CA ALA A 405 -11.50 -15.48 -11.19
C ALA A 405 -10.35 -16.48 -11.43
N GLN A 406 -9.31 -16.08 -12.17
CA GLN A 406 -8.12 -16.90 -12.38
C GLN A 406 -7.22 -16.87 -11.15
N TRP A 407 -7.08 -15.70 -10.50
CA TRP A 407 -6.31 -15.55 -9.27
C TRP A 407 -6.89 -16.41 -8.12
N VAL A 408 -8.22 -16.52 -8.04
CA VAL A 408 -8.88 -17.43 -7.07
C VAL A 408 -8.58 -18.90 -7.37
N ARG A 409 -8.53 -19.29 -8.67
CA ARG A 409 -8.31 -20.68 -9.09
C ARG A 409 -6.84 -21.08 -9.19
N HIS A 410 -5.92 -20.15 -9.07
CA HIS A 410 -4.49 -20.41 -9.12
C HIS A 410 -4.06 -21.38 -8.00
N SER A 411 -2.97 -22.09 -8.15
CA SER A 411 -2.41 -22.97 -7.13
C SER A 411 -0.95 -22.63 -6.81
N PRO A 412 -0.64 -22.06 -5.63
CA PRO A 412 -1.57 -21.67 -4.55
C PRO A 412 -2.49 -20.51 -4.96
N ALA A 413 -3.72 -20.45 -4.43
CA ALA A 413 -4.66 -19.38 -4.75
C ALA A 413 -4.09 -18.01 -4.41
N TYR A 414 -4.18 -17.05 -5.35
CA TYR A 414 -3.72 -15.67 -5.17
C TYR A 414 -4.81 -14.74 -4.63
N ALA A 415 -6.08 -15.10 -4.79
CA ALA A 415 -7.19 -14.35 -4.21
C ALA A 415 -8.13 -15.27 -3.44
N GLY A 416 -8.88 -14.70 -2.52
CA GLY A 416 -9.87 -15.38 -1.70
C GLY A 416 -11.16 -15.71 -2.48
N PRO A 417 -11.99 -16.61 -1.94
CA PRO A 417 -13.25 -17.03 -2.55
C PRO A 417 -14.32 -15.91 -2.58
N ASP A 418 -14.03 -14.76 -1.97
CA ASP A 418 -14.84 -13.55 -2.04
C ASP A 418 -14.63 -12.77 -3.34
N TYR A 419 -13.63 -13.14 -4.15
CA TYR A 419 -13.26 -12.50 -5.41
C TYR A 419 -12.90 -11.03 -5.27
N VAL A 420 -12.40 -10.62 -4.10
CA VAL A 420 -12.02 -9.26 -3.72
C VAL A 420 -10.62 -9.23 -3.11
N HIS A 421 -10.40 -9.99 -2.03
CA HIS A 421 -9.18 -9.88 -1.23
C HIS A 421 -8.10 -10.87 -1.67
N PHE A 422 -6.86 -10.40 -1.67
CA PHE A 422 -5.70 -11.26 -1.91
C PHE A 422 -5.45 -12.22 -0.74
N THR A 423 -5.01 -13.43 -1.08
CA THR A 423 -4.38 -14.33 -0.11
C THR A 423 -2.97 -13.80 0.23
N PRO A 424 -2.29 -14.36 1.24
CA PRO A 424 -0.87 -14.03 1.48
C PRO A 424 0.02 -14.26 0.26
N ALA A 425 -0.25 -15.30 -0.55
CA ALA A 425 0.49 -15.58 -1.78
C ALA A 425 0.25 -14.52 -2.85
N GLY A 426 -0.99 -14.11 -3.08
CA GLY A 426 -1.31 -13.04 -4.03
C GLY A 426 -0.79 -11.68 -3.59
N ALA A 427 -0.93 -11.34 -2.31
CA ALA A 427 -0.39 -10.11 -1.76
C ALA A 427 1.15 -10.03 -1.88
N LYS A 428 1.84 -11.18 -1.76
CA LYS A 428 3.28 -11.27 -2.03
C LYS A 428 3.58 -10.96 -3.49
N VAL A 429 2.86 -11.56 -4.44
CA VAL A 429 3.02 -11.27 -5.88
C VAL A 429 2.85 -9.79 -6.16
N VAL A 430 1.77 -9.17 -5.64
CA VAL A 430 1.51 -7.73 -5.80
C VAL A 430 2.65 -6.89 -5.23
N GLY A 431 3.07 -7.16 -4.00
CA GLY A 431 4.12 -6.40 -3.33
C GLY A 431 5.49 -6.55 -3.98
N GLU A 432 5.87 -7.76 -4.43
CA GLU A 432 7.12 -8.00 -5.15
C GLU A 432 7.12 -7.33 -6.53
N THR A 433 5.99 -7.36 -7.24
CA THR A 433 5.87 -6.70 -8.54
C THR A 433 5.95 -5.18 -8.41
N LEU A 434 5.21 -4.59 -7.45
CA LEU A 434 5.32 -3.15 -7.15
C LEU A 434 6.76 -2.76 -6.83
N SER A 435 7.44 -3.54 -6.00
CA SER A 435 8.82 -3.31 -5.59
C SER A 435 9.78 -3.34 -6.77
N ARG A 436 9.66 -4.34 -7.62
CA ARG A 436 10.46 -4.50 -8.84
C ARG A 436 10.22 -3.34 -9.79
N SER A 437 8.95 -2.98 -10.03
CA SER A 437 8.60 -1.84 -10.87
C SER A 437 9.26 -0.56 -10.35
N PHE A 438 9.10 -0.26 -9.06
CA PHE A 438 9.68 0.94 -8.46
C PHE A 438 11.22 0.94 -8.50
N LEU A 439 11.86 -0.19 -8.20
CA LEU A 439 13.32 -0.32 -8.25
C LEU A 439 13.87 -0.25 -9.67
N THR A 440 13.12 -0.61 -10.72
CA THR A 440 13.53 -0.41 -12.11
C THR A 440 13.71 1.09 -12.43
N TYR A 441 12.85 1.96 -11.87
CA TYR A 441 13.05 3.42 -12.00
C TYR A 441 14.28 3.89 -11.23
N TYR A 442 14.57 3.29 -10.07
CA TYR A 442 15.81 3.58 -9.34
C TYR A 442 17.05 3.14 -10.12
N ASP A 443 17.05 1.94 -10.69
CA ASP A 443 18.19 1.44 -11.46
C ASP A 443 18.44 2.30 -12.70
N PHE A 444 17.39 2.82 -13.33
CA PHE A 444 17.53 3.80 -14.39
C PHE A 444 18.05 5.16 -13.89
N TYR A 445 17.57 5.64 -12.73
CA TYR A 445 18.10 6.84 -12.11
C TYR A 445 19.61 6.67 -11.82
N ASP A 446 20.05 5.54 -11.31
CA ASP A 446 21.45 5.26 -11.02
C ASP A 446 22.29 5.17 -12.30
N LEU A 447 21.79 4.50 -13.34
CA LEU A 447 22.42 4.45 -14.66
C LEU A 447 22.61 5.84 -15.26
N ARG A 448 21.60 6.71 -15.18
CA ARG A 448 21.68 8.09 -15.72
C ARG A 448 22.80 8.93 -15.11
N LYS A 449 23.24 8.64 -13.90
CA LYS A 449 24.40 9.33 -13.29
C LYS A 449 25.71 9.05 -14.01
N THR A 450 25.79 7.94 -14.75
CA THR A 450 26.99 7.48 -15.46
C THR A 450 26.97 7.81 -16.94
N LEU A 451 25.86 8.32 -17.47
CA LEU A 451 25.66 8.57 -18.90
C LEU A 451 25.59 10.08 -19.21
N PRO A 452 26.06 10.51 -20.40
CA PRO A 452 25.82 11.86 -20.86
C PRO A 452 24.32 12.15 -21.03
N ALA A 453 23.84 13.28 -20.49
CA ALA A 453 22.42 13.65 -20.54
C ALA A 453 21.86 13.65 -21.97
N ALA A 454 22.63 14.11 -22.96
CA ALA A 454 22.24 14.13 -24.36
C ALA A 454 21.98 12.71 -24.92
N ALA A 455 22.79 11.72 -24.54
CA ALA A 455 22.59 10.32 -24.95
C ALA A 455 21.31 9.73 -24.36
N VAL A 456 21.01 10.03 -23.07
CA VAL A 456 19.76 9.62 -22.44
C VAL A 456 18.57 10.25 -23.13
N GLN A 457 18.59 11.57 -23.34
CA GLN A 457 17.50 12.30 -24.00
C GLN A 457 17.24 11.81 -25.42
N GLN A 458 18.27 11.60 -26.21
CA GLN A 458 18.15 11.09 -27.58
C GLN A 458 17.48 9.70 -27.61
N ARG A 459 17.83 8.81 -26.69
CA ARG A 459 17.33 7.43 -26.64
C ARG A 459 15.95 7.29 -26.00
N MET A 460 15.67 8.11 -24.99
CA MET A 460 14.38 8.09 -24.31
C MET A 460 13.30 8.87 -25.04
N GLY A 461 13.65 9.74 -26.00
CA GLY A 461 12.69 10.40 -26.89
C GLY A 461 12.10 11.69 -26.36
N ARG A 462 12.78 12.36 -25.44
CA ARG A 462 12.46 13.73 -24.99
C ARG A 462 13.73 14.55 -24.73
#